data_8e7c7c27097c6ddb412085b114e8fe93
#
_entry.id   8e7c7c27097c6ddb412085b114e8fe93
#
_cell.length_a   1.000
_cell.length_b   1.000
_cell.length_c   1.000
_cell.angle_alpha   90.00
_cell.angle_beta   90.00
_cell.angle_gamma   90.00
#
_symmetry.space_group_name_H-M   'P 1'
#
loop_
_entity.id
_entity.type
_entity.pdbx_description
1 polymer ?
#
loop_
_entity_poly.entity_id
_entity_poly.type
_entity_poly.pdbx_seq_one_letter_code
_entity_poly.pdbx_strand_id
1 'polypeptide(L)'
;NANNELINIDADKVKDITNSLENLPKELQYASGGRITYPERFRLFEDFAIEKGSETFSDLAEKAYDKWTSKGEKAPLITIENPPVGQFSIARADELKRLIEDSRSKFAEKLIESHKMDKNKAKKVAEEMISATWDVGHINLLKNMGYEDKDIIKETEKIAKYVKHLHITDNLGTNDAHLAPGMGNVPLNGIMEALDNAGFKGRKIIEAGKFIADFKESDIPYAMDAFNSPLYSGEMAPNWKETRMQSLSTGYGKGFAEYGEFLPGSYFSMY
;
A
#
# COMPACT_ATOMS: atom_id res chain seq x y z
N ASN A 1 17.31 36.96 -8.33
CA ASN A 1 16.41 36.51 -9.41
C ASN A 1 16.88 35.13 -9.85
N ALA A 2 16.52 34.07 -9.11
CA ALA A 2 16.67 32.73 -9.54
C ALA A 2 15.44 32.38 -10.41
N ASN A 3 15.65 32.24 -11.70
CA ASN A 3 14.65 31.71 -12.61
C ASN A 3 14.33 30.28 -12.14
N ASN A 4 13.16 30.07 -11.60
CA ASN A 4 12.53 28.76 -11.52
C ASN A 4 12.15 28.36 -12.96
N GLU A 5 13.09 27.87 -13.74
CA GLU A 5 12.78 27.05 -14.89
C GLU A 5 12.18 25.77 -14.33
N LEU A 6 10.87 25.63 -14.48
CA LEU A 6 10.20 24.34 -14.33
C LEU A 6 10.85 23.39 -15.34
N ILE A 7 11.71 22.51 -14.85
CA ILE A 7 12.27 21.44 -15.66
C ILE A 7 11.07 20.57 -16.03
N ASN A 8 10.64 20.66 -17.28
CA ASN A 8 9.60 19.80 -17.81
C ASN A 8 10.22 18.41 -17.96
N ILE A 9 10.12 17.61 -16.90
CA ILE A 9 10.65 16.25 -16.89
C ILE A 9 9.69 15.42 -17.72
N ASP A 10 10.20 14.90 -18.83
CA ASP A 10 9.50 13.96 -19.69
C ASP A 10 9.26 12.67 -18.88
N ALA A 11 8.01 12.43 -18.50
CA ALA A 11 7.60 11.31 -17.65
C ALA A 11 7.96 9.95 -18.30
N ASP A 12 7.88 9.85 -19.62
CA ASP A 12 8.24 8.63 -20.33
C ASP A 12 9.75 8.37 -20.24
N LYS A 13 10.57 9.41 -20.36
CA LYS A 13 12.03 9.29 -20.17
C LYS A 13 12.41 8.90 -18.74
N VAL A 14 11.74 9.46 -17.74
CA VAL A 14 12.00 9.07 -16.35
C VAL A 14 11.69 7.60 -16.14
N LYS A 15 10.57 7.14 -16.66
CA LYS A 15 10.17 5.72 -16.59
C LYS A 15 11.16 4.80 -17.33
N ASP A 16 11.59 5.18 -18.51
CA ASP A 16 12.58 4.41 -19.28
C ASP A 16 13.93 4.33 -18.57
N ILE A 17 14.38 5.44 -17.98
CA ILE A 17 15.62 5.46 -17.19
C ILE A 17 15.47 4.57 -15.95
N THR A 18 14.34 4.64 -15.25
CA THR A 18 14.07 3.82 -14.06
C THR A 18 14.08 2.34 -14.42
N ASN A 19 13.36 1.95 -15.47
CA ASN A 19 13.36 0.57 -15.96
C ASN A 19 14.76 0.10 -16.38
N SER A 20 15.54 0.97 -17.03
CA SER A 20 16.91 0.65 -17.44
C SER A 20 17.84 0.46 -16.23
N LEU A 21 17.70 1.31 -15.21
CA LEU A 21 18.48 1.20 -13.97
C LEU A 21 18.10 -0.06 -13.18
N GLU A 22 16.84 -0.42 -13.12
CA GLU A 22 16.35 -1.64 -12.45
C GLU A 22 16.84 -2.92 -13.15
N ASN A 23 17.01 -2.88 -14.48
CA ASN A 23 17.47 -4.02 -15.25
C ASN A 23 19.01 -4.06 -15.44
N LEU A 24 19.69 -2.95 -15.18
CA LEU A 24 21.15 -2.85 -15.37
C LEU A 24 21.96 -3.96 -14.68
N PRO A 25 21.65 -4.39 -13.45
CA PRO A 25 22.37 -5.49 -12.82
C PRO A 25 22.21 -6.82 -13.57
N LYS A 26 21.02 -7.09 -14.11
CA LYS A 26 20.72 -8.30 -14.88
C LYS A 26 21.44 -8.27 -16.23
N GLU A 27 21.46 -7.11 -16.89
CA GLU A 27 22.14 -6.92 -18.16
C GLU A 27 23.66 -7.02 -18.03
N LEU A 28 24.23 -6.45 -16.94
CA LEU A 28 25.65 -6.58 -16.64
C LEU A 28 26.05 -8.02 -16.36
N GLN A 29 25.22 -8.76 -15.63
CA GLN A 29 25.42 -10.18 -15.38
C GLN A 29 25.37 -10.99 -16.69
N TYR A 30 24.45 -10.64 -17.60
CA TYR A 30 24.31 -11.30 -18.90
C TYR A 30 25.45 -10.96 -19.85
N ALA A 31 25.81 -9.67 -19.95
CA ALA A 31 26.90 -9.19 -20.81
C ALA A 31 28.27 -9.74 -20.42
N SER A 32 28.47 -10.05 -19.14
CA SER A 32 29.71 -10.64 -18.62
C SER A 32 29.82 -12.15 -18.85
N GLY A 33 28.78 -12.78 -19.43
CA GLY A 33 28.71 -14.23 -19.57
C GLY A 33 28.78 -14.97 -18.22
N GLY A 34 28.25 -14.36 -17.18
CA GLY A 34 28.31 -14.88 -15.82
C GLY A 34 29.67 -14.72 -15.14
N ARG A 35 30.63 -13.99 -15.78
CA ARG A 35 31.99 -13.83 -15.25
C ARG A 35 32.21 -12.59 -14.39
N ILE A 36 31.27 -11.64 -14.32
CA ILE A 36 31.31 -10.66 -13.25
C ILE A 36 30.72 -11.35 -12.03
N THR A 37 31.56 -12.15 -11.39
CA THR A 37 31.40 -12.40 -9.97
C THR A 37 31.63 -11.07 -9.31
N TYR A 38 30.52 -10.40 -8.91
CA TYR A 38 30.65 -9.43 -7.84
C TYR A 38 31.48 -10.13 -6.76
N PRO A 39 32.55 -9.50 -6.23
CA PRO A 39 33.27 -10.13 -5.15
C PRO A 39 32.21 -10.62 -4.14
N GLU A 40 32.33 -11.83 -3.63
CA GLU A 40 31.36 -12.49 -2.71
C GLU A 40 30.90 -11.60 -1.54
N ARG A 41 31.52 -10.43 -1.38
CA ARG A 41 31.27 -9.41 -0.37
C ARG A 41 30.16 -8.42 -0.76
N PHE A 42 29.73 -8.36 -2.02
CA PHE A 42 28.72 -7.43 -2.52
C PHE A 42 27.56 -8.20 -3.14
N ARG A 43 26.37 -7.96 -2.63
CA ARG A 43 25.11 -8.45 -3.19
C ARG A 43 24.11 -7.31 -3.29
N LEU A 44 23.09 -7.45 -4.12
CA LEU A 44 22.03 -6.48 -4.21
C LEU A 44 21.41 -6.27 -2.84
N PHE A 45 21.15 -5.02 -2.49
CA PHE A 45 20.54 -4.68 -1.20
C PHE A 45 19.16 -5.34 -1.05
N GLU A 46 18.40 -5.43 -2.14
CA GLU A 46 17.12 -6.13 -2.20
C GLU A 46 17.25 -7.60 -1.78
N ASP A 47 18.18 -8.34 -2.37
CA ASP A 47 18.40 -9.76 -2.03
C ASP A 47 18.79 -9.94 -0.55
N PHE A 48 19.59 -9.02 -0.03
CA PHE A 48 19.95 -9.01 1.38
C PHE A 48 18.74 -8.72 2.27
N ALA A 49 17.93 -7.71 1.91
CA ALA A 49 16.75 -7.32 2.65
C ALA A 49 15.69 -8.43 2.67
N ILE A 50 15.47 -9.10 1.53
CA ILE A 50 14.55 -10.24 1.43
C ILE A 50 15.05 -11.41 2.27
N GLU A 51 16.35 -11.76 2.20
CA GLU A 51 16.91 -12.84 3.00
C GLU A 51 16.74 -12.58 4.50
N LYS A 52 17.14 -11.40 4.97
CA LYS A 52 17.06 -11.05 6.40
C LYS A 52 15.63 -10.79 6.87
N GLY A 53 14.82 -10.19 6.02
CA GLY A 53 13.40 -10.00 6.30
C GLY A 53 12.67 -11.36 6.42
N SER A 54 12.91 -12.29 5.49
CA SER A 54 12.28 -13.61 5.53
C SER A 54 12.72 -14.46 6.73
N GLU A 55 13.98 -14.36 7.17
CA GLU A 55 14.44 -14.93 8.42
C GLU A 55 13.64 -14.38 9.60
N THR A 56 13.58 -13.04 9.70
CA THR A 56 12.90 -12.35 10.80
C THR A 56 11.41 -12.68 10.87
N PHE A 57 10.71 -12.64 9.72
CA PHE A 57 9.27 -12.93 9.70
C PHE A 57 8.97 -14.41 9.94
N SER A 58 9.83 -15.32 9.50
CA SER A 58 9.68 -16.75 9.82
C SER A 58 9.89 -17.04 11.31
N ASP A 59 10.86 -16.36 11.96
CA ASP A 59 11.11 -16.48 13.41
C ASP A 59 9.94 -15.91 14.22
N LEU A 60 9.41 -14.76 13.78
CA LEU A 60 8.24 -14.15 14.39
C LEU A 60 7.01 -15.04 14.28
N ALA A 61 6.80 -15.67 13.12
CA ALA A 61 5.69 -16.57 12.88
C ALA A 61 5.79 -17.84 13.74
N GLU A 62 6.99 -18.44 13.87
CA GLU A 62 7.22 -19.58 14.75
C GLU A 62 6.91 -19.23 16.21
N LYS A 63 7.46 -18.15 16.73
CA LYS A 63 7.19 -17.68 18.10
C LYS A 63 5.72 -17.38 18.35
N ALA A 64 5.03 -16.76 17.37
CA ALA A 64 3.61 -16.51 17.45
C ALA A 64 2.82 -17.82 17.46
N TYR A 65 3.15 -18.75 16.57
CA TYR A 65 2.52 -20.06 16.50
C TYR A 65 2.63 -20.80 17.83
N ASP A 66 3.83 -20.92 18.39
CA ASP A 66 4.09 -21.61 19.66
C ASP A 66 3.31 -20.98 20.82
N LYS A 67 3.38 -19.65 20.93
CA LYS A 67 2.75 -18.92 22.03
C LYS A 67 1.22 -19.09 22.06
N TRP A 68 0.58 -19.09 20.88
CA TRP A 68 -0.88 -19.10 20.81
C TRP A 68 -1.42 -20.54 20.81
N THR A 69 -0.75 -21.46 20.09
CA THR A 69 -1.17 -22.87 20.07
C THR A 69 -0.98 -23.56 21.42
N SER A 70 0.05 -23.18 22.22
CA SER A 70 0.21 -23.66 23.59
C SER A 70 -0.94 -23.28 24.51
N LYS A 71 -1.70 -22.24 24.18
CA LYS A 71 -2.91 -21.80 24.88
C LYS A 71 -4.19 -22.41 24.31
N GLY A 72 -4.11 -23.21 23.27
CA GLY A 72 -5.27 -23.72 22.53
C GLY A 72 -5.96 -22.65 21.67
N GLU A 73 -5.28 -21.54 21.38
CA GLU A 73 -5.78 -20.43 20.61
C GLU A 73 -5.23 -20.42 19.19
N LYS A 74 -5.94 -19.80 18.25
CA LYS A 74 -5.45 -19.61 16.90
C LYS A 74 -4.35 -18.55 16.86
N ALA A 75 -3.22 -18.85 16.22
CA ALA A 75 -2.14 -17.90 16.05
C ALA A 75 -2.60 -16.66 15.24
N PRO A 76 -2.09 -15.47 15.55
CA PRO A 76 -2.43 -14.25 14.85
C PRO A 76 -1.88 -14.25 13.42
N LEU A 77 -2.57 -13.53 12.55
CA LEU A 77 -2.08 -13.23 11.21
C LEU A 77 -0.95 -12.19 11.30
N ILE A 78 0.15 -12.46 10.63
CA ILE A 78 1.27 -11.54 10.44
C ILE A 78 1.17 -11.01 9.02
N THR A 79 1.03 -9.70 8.88
CA THR A 79 0.99 -9.05 7.57
C THR A 79 2.22 -8.15 7.40
N ILE A 80 2.85 -8.26 6.23
CA ILE A 80 4.03 -7.48 5.86
C ILE A 80 3.55 -6.37 4.93
N GLU A 81 3.85 -5.13 5.27
CA GLU A 81 3.42 -3.97 4.53
C GLU A 81 4.48 -3.55 3.50
N ASN A 82 4.02 -3.13 2.32
CA ASN A 82 4.89 -2.46 1.35
C ASN A 82 5.26 -1.07 1.87
N PRO A 83 6.54 -0.75 2.04
CA PRO A 83 6.94 0.61 2.38
C PRO A 83 6.73 1.57 1.20
N PRO A 84 6.77 2.89 1.45
CA PRO A 84 6.68 3.90 0.39
C PRO A 84 7.74 3.70 -0.70
N VAL A 85 7.31 3.69 -1.95
CA VAL A 85 8.22 3.54 -3.10
C VAL A 85 9.28 4.64 -3.10
N GLY A 86 10.53 4.26 -3.35
CA GLY A 86 11.68 5.17 -3.39
C GLY A 86 12.35 5.42 -2.04
N GLN A 87 11.79 4.98 -0.93
CA GLN A 87 12.41 5.10 0.39
C GLN A 87 13.16 3.83 0.79
N PHE A 88 12.59 2.66 0.48
CA PHE A 88 13.13 1.36 0.86
C PHE A 88 13.01 0.37 -0.30
N SER A 89 13.82 -0.69 -0.28
CA SER A 89 13.56 -1.88 -1.09
C SER A 89 12.31 -2.62 -0.56
N ILE A 90 11.74 -3.51 -1.39
CA ILE A 90 10.54 -4.30 -1.06
C ILE A 90 9.24 -3.47 -1.12
N ALA A 91 9.26 -2.36 -1.83
CA ALA A 91 8.10 -1.49 -1.98
C ALA A 91 7.14 -1.96 -3.10
N ARG A 92 7.65 -2.68 -4.10
CA ARG A 92 6.86 -3.17 -5.23
C ARG A 92 6.27 -4.55 -4.98
N ALA A 93 5.24 -4.86 -5.74
CA ALA A 93 4.51 -6.11 -5.58
C ALA A 93 5.36 -7.37 -5.73
N ASP A 94 6.27 -7.41 -6.71
CA ASP A 94 7.12 -8.59 -6.97
C ASP A 94 8.13 -8.81 -5.82
N GLU A 95 8.68 -7.73 -5.27
CA GLU A 95 9.62 -7.76 -4.14
C GLU A 95 8.92 -8.23 -2.85
N LEU A 96 7.77 -7.62 -2.54
CA LEU A 96 6.96 -7.99 -1.38
C LEU A 96 6.47 -9.45 -1.47
N LYS A 97 6.02 -9.87 -2.65
CA LYS A 97 5.62 -11.26 -2.91
C LYS A 97 6.77 -12.22 -2.62
N ARG A 98 7.97 -11.94 -3.14
CA ARG A 98 9.17 -12.76 -2.90
C ARG A 98 9.47 -12.85 -1.40
N LEU A 99 9.44 -11.73 -0.68
CA LEU A 99 9.63 -11.72 0.77
C LEU A 99 8.61 -12.61 1.50
N ILE A 100 7.33 -12.53 1.12
CA ILE A 100 6.26 -13.34 1.72
C ILE A 100 6.47 -14.83 1.41
N GLU A 101 6.78 -15.18 0.17
CA GLU A 101 7.00 -16.58 -0.25
C GLU A 101 8.20 -17.19 0.47
N ASP A 102 9.32 -16.48 0.56
CA ASP A 102 10.51 -16.92 1.28
C ASP A 102 10.25 -17.06 2.80
N SER A 103 9.52 -16.09 3.39
CA SER A 103 9.11 -16.16 4.80
C SER A 103 8.23 -17.39 5.09
N ARG A 104 7.27 -17.66 4.21
CA ARG A 104 6.39 -18.84 4.31
C ARG A 104 7.16 -20.16 4.18
N SER A 105 8.12 -20.21 3.24
CA SER A 105 8.94 -21.41 3.04
C SER A 105 9.77 -21.73 4.29
N LYS A 106 10.50 -20.74 4.79
CA LYS A 106 11.32 -20.87 6.00
C LYS A 106 10.48 -21.24 7.24
N PHE A 107 9.31 -20.61 7.38
CA PHE A 107 8.41 -20.93 8.49
C PHE A 107 7.83 -22.35 8.37
N ALA A 108 7.44 -22.80 7.17
CA ALA A 108 6.98 -24.16 6.96
C ALA A 108 8.08 -25.20 7.27
N GLU A 109 9.33 -24.94 6.89
CA GLU A 109 10.47 -25.78 7.24
C GLU A 109 10.62 -25.91 8.76
N LYS A 110 10.55 -24.81 9.50
CA LYS A 110 10.58 -24.83 10.97
C LYS A 110 9.44 -25.61 11.58
N LEU A 111 8.22 -25.50 11.06
CA LEU A 111 7.08 -26.29 11.52
C LEU A 111 7.29 -27.80 11.30
N ILE A 112 7.93 -28.18 10.19
CA ILE A 112 8.27 -29.58 9.92
C ILE A 112 9.35 -30.07 10.90
N GLU A 113 10.39 -29.29 11.13
CA GLU A 113 11.52 -29.68 11.98
C GLU A 113 11.16 -29.68 13.47
N SER A 114 10.58 -28.60 13.98
CA SER A 114 10.30 -28.42 15.40
C SER A 114 9.02 -29.13 15.85
N HIS A 115 7.96 -29.10 15.03
CA HIS A 115 6.65 -29.64 15.39
C HIS A 115 6.32 -30.99 14.72
N LYS A 116 7.26 -31.54 13.92
CA LYS A 116 7.04 -32.80 13.16
C LYS A 116 5.75 -32.73 12.30
N MET A 117 5.42 -31.54 11.83
CA MET A 117 4.21 -31.31 11.06
C MET A 117 4.35 -31.89 9.64
N ASP A 118 3.25 -32.42 9.10
CA ASP A 118 3.20 -32.81 7.69
C ASP A 118 3.47 -31.61 6.77
N LYS A 119 4.18 -31.83 5.66
CA LYS A 119 4.61 -30.80 4.73
C LYS A 119 3.45 -29.98 4.18
N ASN A 120 2.34 -30.62 3.80
CA ASN A 120 1.19 -29.91 3.24
C ASN A 120 0.49 -29.06 4.31
N LYS A 121 0.38 -29.62 5.53
CA LYS A 121 -0.16 -28.90 6.68
C LYS A 121 0.71 -27.70 7.06
N ALA A 122 2.03 -27.88 7.11
CA ALA A 122 2.97 -26.81 7.42
C ALA A 122 2.87 -25.66 6.40
N LYS A 123 2.83 -25.99 5.11
CA LYS A 123 2.63 -25.00 4.05
C LYS A 123 1.32 -24.23 4.21
N LYS A 124 0.22 -24.92 4.49
CA LYS A 124 -1.08 -24.29 4.69
C LYS A 124 -1.07 -23.36 5.90
N VAL A 125 -0.48 -23.76 7.01
CA VAL A 125 -0.33 -22.91 8.21
C VAL A 125 0.50 -21.67 7.88
N ALA A 126 1.59 -21.80 7.13
CA ALA A 126 2.42 -20.67 6.72
C ALA A 126 1.65 -19.69 5.82
N GLU A 127 0.85 -20.18 4.88
CA GLU A 127 -0.02 -19.37 4.01
C GLU A 127 -1.12 -18.66 4.80
N GLU A 128 -1.64 -19.26 5.86
CA GLU A 128 -2.65 -18.66 6.72
C GLU A 128 -2.07 -17.60 7.66
N MET A 129 -0.80 -17.76 8.08
CA MET A 129 -0.18 -16.88 9.09
C MET A 129 0.62 -15.72 8.52
N ILE A 130 1.19 -15.81 7.32
CA ILE A 130 2.02 -14.75 6.74
C ILE A 130 1.37 -14.26 5.45
N SER A 131 1.13 -12.95 5.36
CA SER A 131 0.40 -12.33 4.25
C SER A 131 0.88 -10.89 4.03
N ALA A 132 0.26 -10.18 3.07
CA ALA A 132 0.52 -8.78 2.81
C ALA A 132 -0.50 -7.87 3.51
N THR A 133 0.00 -6.76 4.03
CA THR A 133 -0.72 -5.49 4.09
C THR A 133 -0.35 -4.73 2.81
N TRP A 134 -1.33 -4.27 2.07
CA TRP A 134 -1.10 -3.47 0.88
C TRP A 134 -1.55 -2.04 1.14
N ASP A 135 -0.59 -1.12 1.19
CA ASP A 135 -0.86 0.31 1.27
C ASP A 135 -0.89 0.89 -0.14
N VAL A 136 -2.06 1.42 -0.50
CA VAL A 136 -2.30 1.94 -1.85
C VAL A 136 -1.67 3.31 -2.09
N GLY A 137 -1.44 4.07 -1.04
CA GLY A 137 -0.73 5.36 -1.12
C GLY A 137 0.75 5.15 -1.34
N HIS A 138 1.36 4.17 -0.68
CA HIS A 138 2.77 3.86 -0.84
C HIS A 138 3.12 3.48 -2.27
N ILE A 139 2.30 2.65 -2.92
CA ILE A 139 2.54 2.25 -4.31
C ILE A 139 2.22 3.37 -5.30
N ASN A 140 1.32 4.29 -4.96
CA ASN A 140 0.99 5.44 -5.82
C ASN A 140 2.19 6.36 -6.06
N LEU A 141 3.22 6.31 -5.20
CA LEU A 141 4.45 7.08 -5.37
C LEU A 141 5.24 6.68 -6.62
N LEU A 142 4.92 5.56 -7.28
CA LEU A 142 5.43 5.24 -8.61
C LEU A 142 5.13 6.34 -9.65
N LYS A 143 4.07 7.12 -9.46
CA LYS A 143 3.75 8.26 -10.32
C LYS A 143 4.86 9.31 -10.38
N ASN A 144 5.60 9.48 -9.29
CA ASN A 144 6.77 10.36 -9.27
C ASN A 144 7.91 9.87 -10.19
N MET A 145 7.86 8.61 -10.59
CA MET A 145 8.80 7.98 -11.52
C MET A 145 8.21 7.83 -12.93
N GLY A 146 7.07 8.48 -13.23
CA GLY A 146 6.42 8.48 -14.54
C GLY A 146 5.48 7.30 -14.80
N TYR A 147 5.13 6.51 -13.78
CA TYR A 147 4.14 5.45 -13.92
C TYR A 147 2.71 6.02 -13.91
N GLU A 148 1.79 5.36 -14.60
CA GLU A 148 0.39 5.75 -14.72
C GLU A 148 -0.53 4.89 -13.84
N ASP A 149 -1.80 5.29 -13.73
CA ASP A 149 -2.83 4.55 -12.97
C ASP A 149 -2.88 3.05 -13.30
N LYS A 150 -2.78 2.73 -14.61
CA LYS A 150 -2.77 1.34 -15.07
C LYS A 150 -1.61 0.52 -14.52
N ASP A 151 -0.47 1.16 -14.26
CA ASP A 151 0.71 0.48 -13.72
C ASP A 151 0.54 0.24 -12.22
N ILE A 152 -0.05 1.21 -11.49
CA ILE A 152 -0.41 1.06 -10.07
C ILE A 152 -1.42 -0.08 -9.87
N ILE A 153 -2.43 -0.15 -10.73
CA ILE A 153 -3.43 -1.22 -10.71
C ILE A 153 -2.77 -2.58 -10.98
N LYS A 154 -1.85 -2.66 -11.94
CA LYS A 154 -1.10 -3.90 -12.23
C LYS A 154 -0.23 -4.36 -11.05
N GLU A 155 0.41 -3.43 -10.33
CA GLU A 155 1.14 -3.81 -9.10
C GLU A 155 0.17 -4.43 -8.09
N THR A 156 -1.03 -3.87 -7.92
CA THR A 156 -2.05 -4.45 -7.04
C THR A 156 -2.50 -5.84 -7.53
N GLU A 157 -2.74 -6.03 -8.82
CA GLU A 157 -3.11 -7.34 -9.39
C GLU A 157 -2.07 -8.44 -9.06
N LYS A 158 -0.77 -8.12 -9.13
CA LYS A 158 0.31 -9.06 -8.85
C LYS A 158 0.31 -9.57 -7.40
N ILE A 159 0.00 -8.71 -6.45
CA ILE A 159 0.03 -9.02 -5.02
C ILE A 159 -1.32 -9.43 -4.44
N ALA A 160 -2.42 -9.17 -5.13
CA ALA A 160 -3.79 -9.27 -4.63
C ALA A 160 -4.10 -10.58 -3.87
N LYS A 161 -3.59 -11.73 -4.35
CA LYS A 161 -3.80 -13.04 -3.70
C LYS A 161 -3.14 -13.17 -2.33
N TYR A 162 -2.14 -12.35 -2.05
CA TYR A 162 -1.41 -12.34 -0.78
C TYR A 162 -1.97 -11.33 0.22
N VAL A 163 -2.80 -10.39 -0.25
CA VAL A 163 -3.34 -9.31 0.58
C VAL A 163 -4.42 -9.85 1.52
N LYS A 164 -4.25 -9.60 2.81
CA LYS A 164 -5.24 -9.87 3.87
C LYS A 164 -5.62 -8.62 4.63
N HIS A 165 -4.87 -7.55 4.46
CA HIS A 165 -5.08 -6.26 5.07
C HIS A 165 -4.80 -5.18 4.04
N LEU A 166 -5.67 -4.19 3.96
CA LEU A 166 -5.56 -3.08 3.03
C LEU A 166 -5.53 -1.77 3.81
N HIS A 167 -4.48 -0.99 3.60
CA HIS A 167 -4.44 0.41 4.00
C HIS A 167 -4.89 1.27 2.84
N ILE A 168 -5.91 2.08 3.11
CA ILE A 168 -6.47 3.01 2.13
C ILE A 168 -6.01 4.40 2.55
N THR A 169 -4.98 4.87 1.88
CA THR A 169 -4.43 6.20 2.00
C THR A 169 -4.56 6.90 0.65
N ASP A 170 -4.55 8.22 0.63
CA ASP A 170 -4.48 8.96 -0.61
C ASP A 170 -3.31 9.96 -0.60
N ASN A 171 -2.81 10.28 -1.77
CA ASN A 171 -1.75 11.25 -1.98
C ASN A 171 -1.74 11.70 -3.46
N LEU A 172 -0.88 12.64 -3.79
CA LEU A 172 -0.74 13.16 -5.16
C LEU A 172 0.38 12.48 -5.97
N GLY A 173 0.91 11.35 -5.48
CA GLY A 173 1.99 10.60 -6.13
C GLY A 173 3.39 11.18 -5.87
N THR A 174 3.52 12.25 -5.11
CA THR A 174 4.81 12.94 -4.87
C THR A 174 5.41 12.64 -3.50
N ASN A 175 4.59 12.42 -2.52
CA ASN A 175 4.97 12.11 -1.14
C ASN A 175 3.86 11.30 -0.45
N ASP A 176 4.22 10.65 0.62
CA ASP A 176 3.31 9.89 1.46
C ASP A 176 2.54 10.84 2.40
N ALA A 177 1.46 11.42 1.85
CA ALA A 177 0.74 12.52 2.49
C ALA A 177 -0.38 12.08 3.44
N HIS A 178 -0.79 10.81 3.41
CA HIS A 178 -1.92 10.28 4.20
C HIS A 178 -3.18 11.15 4.12
N LEU A 179 -3.55 11.56 2.90
CA LEU A 179 -4.78 12.29 2.65
C LEU A 179 -5.99 11.37 2.82
N ALA A 180 -7.15 11.96 3.08
CA ALA A 180 -8.39 11.22 3.04
C ALA A 180 -8.66 10.66 1.63
N PRO A 181 -9.26 9.47 1.49
CA PRO A 181 -9.61 8.89 0.19
C PRO A 181 -10.41 9.87 -0.67
N GLY A 182 -10.00 10.00 -1.93
CA GLY A 182 -10.62 10.92 -2.90
C GLY A 182 -10.04 12.34 -2.90
N MET A 183 -9.11 12.66 -2.02
CA MET A 183 -8.43 13.98 -2.01
C MET A 183 -7.14 13.98 -2.82
N GLY A 184 -6.60 12.83 -3.15
CA GLY A 184 -5.41 12.68 -3.97
C GLY A 184 -5.73 12.17 -5.37
N ASN A 185 -4.82 11.36 -5.90
CA ASN A 185 -4.93 10.77 -7.22
C ASN A 185 -4.68 9.26 -7.25
N VAL A 186 -4.78 8.58 -6.11
CA VAL A 186 -4.71 7.11 -6.06
C VAL A 186 -5.86 6.53 -6.87
N PRO A 187 -5.63 5.59 -7.80
CA PRO A 187 -6.68 4.99 -8.62
C PRO A 187 -7.51 3.97 -7.81
N LEU A 188 -8.17 4.43 -6.74
CA LEU A 188 -8.84 3.60 -5.74
C LEU A 188 -9.84 2.61 -6.34
N ASN A 189 -10.67 3.07 -7.29
CA ASN A 189 -11.68 2.20 -7.91
C ASN A 189 -11.04 1.01 -8.65
N GLY A 190 -10.00 1.27 -9.46
CA GLY A 190 -9.29 0.21 -10.18
C GLY A 190 -8.55 -0.75 -9.25
N ILE A 191 -7.97 -0.24 -8.17
CA ILE A 191 -7.33 -1.05 -7.13
C ILE A 191 -8.36 -1.95 -6.42
N MET A 192 -9.51 -1.38 -6.06
CA MET A 192 -10.58 -2.15 -5.41
C MET A 192 -11.14 -3.24 -6.32
N GLU A 193 -11.34 -2.94 -7.60
CA GLU A 193 -11.76 -3.92 -8.60
C GLU A 193 -10.72 -5.06 -8.75
N ALA A 194 -9.44 -4.74 -8.81
CA ALA A 194 -8.37 -5.73 -8.89
C ALA A 194 -8.36 -6.68 -7.67
N LEU A 195 -8.56 -6.12 -6.47
CA LEU A 195 -8.64 -6.90 -5.23
C LEU A 195 -9.91 -7.76 -5.18
N ASP A 196 -11.05 -7.21 -5.57
CA ASP A 196 -12.33 -7.93 -5.57
C ASP A 196 -12.30 -9.09 -6.59
N ASN A 197 -11.73 -8.88 -7.78
CA ASN A 197 -11.51 -9.91 -8.79
C ASN A 197 -10.59 -11.04 -8.29
N ALA A 198 -9.65 -10.74 -7.42
CA ALA A 198 -8.80 -11.73 -6.75
C ALA A 198 -9.48 -12.43 -5.55
N GLY A 199 -10.71 -12.04 -5.21
CA GLY A 199 -11.48 -12.60 -4.09
C GLY A 199 -11.05 -12.07 -2.71
N PHE A 200 -10.55 -10.85 -2.63
CA PHE A 200 -10.14 -10.23 -1.38
C PHE A 200 -11.31 -10.11 -0.39
N LYS A 201 -11.11 -10.60 0.84
CA LYS A 201 -12.07 -10.52 1.95
C LYS A 201 -11.40 -10.03 3.24
N GLY A 202 -10.25 -9.40 3.10
CA GLY A 202 -9.47 -8.90 4.23
C GLY A 202 -10.04 -7.63 4.85
N ARG A 203 -9.36 -7.13 5.88
CA ARG A 203 -9.70 -5.85 6.48
C ARG A 203 -9.28 -4.70 5.59
N LYS A 204 -10.10 -3.65 5.58
CA LYS A 204 -9.83 -2.36 4.95
C LYS A 204 -9.77 -1.31 6.06
N ILE A 205 -8.68 -0.58 6.13
CA ILE A 205 -8.48 0.51 7.09
C ILE A 205 -8.15 1.77 6.31
N ILE A 206 -8.84 2.85 6.62
CA ILE A 206 -8.49 4.18 6.13
C ILE A 206 -7.40 4.73 7.04
N GLU A 207 -6.26 5.04 6.46
CA GLU A 207 -5.11 5.59 7.18
C GLU A 207 -4.91 7.06 6.82
N ALA A 208 -5.76 7.92 7.36
CA ALA A 208 -5.76 9.35 7.14
C ALA A 208 -5.45 10.15 8.43
N GLY A 209 -4.67 9.57 9.33
CA GLY A 209 -4.38 10.20 10.62
C GLY A 209 -3.70 11.56 10.51
N LYS A 210 -2.85 11.76 9.52
CA LYS A 210 -2.21 13.04 9.24
C LYS A 210 -3.22 14.09 8.75
N PHE A 211 -4.16 13.68 7.89
CA PHE A 211 -5.25 14.54 7.44
C PHE A 211 -6.03 15.10 8.64
N ILE A 212 -6.47 14.24 9.56
CA ILE A 212 -7.20 14.66 10.76
C ILE A 212 -6.36 15.61 11.63
N ALA A 213 -5.05 15.32 11.76
CA ALA A 213 -4.15 16.17 12.54
C ALA A 213 -3.95 17.56 11.94
N ASP A 214 -3.82 17.66 10.61
CA ASP A 214 -3.50 18.89 9.89
C ASP A 214 -4.76 19.74 9.65
N PHE A 215 -5.85 19.13 9.22
CA PHE A 215 -7.08 19.85 8.85
C PHE A 215 -8.11 19.96 9.98
N LYS A 216 -7.96 19.18 11.08
CA LYS A 216 -8.91 19.13 12.18
C LYS A 216 -10.33 18.71 11.76
N GLU A 217 -10.45 18.04 10.64
CA GLU A 217 -11.70 17.54 10.08
C GLU A 217 -11.73 16.03 10.08
N SER A 218 -12.94 15.46 10.03
CA SER A 218 -13.12 14.01 9.86
C SER A 218 -12.85 13.62 8.40
N ASP A 219 -12.15 12.50 8.20
CA ASP A 219 -11.92 11.87 6.91
C ASP A 219 -13.13 11.08 6.39
N ILE A 220 -14.10 10.78 7.27
CA ILE A 220 -15.27 9.94 6.94
C ILE A 220 -16.07 10.45 5.75
N PRO A 221 -16.46 11.73 5.65
CA PRO A 221 -17.24 12.24 4.52
C PRO A 221 -16.51 12.07 3.19
N TYR A 222 -15.21 12.29 3.16
CA TYR A 222 -14.37 12.13 1.96
C TYR A 222 -14.27 10.67 1.53
N ALA A 223 -14.06 9.77 2.49
CA ALA A 223 -14.02 8.35 2.23
C ALA A 223 -15.37 7.83 1.68
N MET A 224 -16.49 8.30 2.26
CA MET A 224 -17.81 7.88 1.81
C MET A 224 -18.11 8.38 0.39
N ASP A 225 -17.71 9.59 0.03
CA ASP A 225 -17.83 10.13 -1.33
C ASP A 225 -16.95 9.34 -2.30
N ALA A 226 -15.68 9.11 -1.96
CA ALA A 226 -14.73 8.37 -2.81
C ALA A 226 -15.17 6.95 -3.13
N PHE A 227 -15.89 6.30 -2.22
CA PHE A 227 -16.43 4.95 -2.40
C PHE A 227 -17.90 4.92 -2.82
N ASN A 228 -18.47 6.05 -3.27
CA ASN A 228 -19.87 6.15 -3.70
C ASN A 228 -20.84 5.55 -2.69
N SER A 229 -20.68 5.87 -1.40
CA SER A 229 -21.52 5.33 -0.34
C SER A 229 -22.99 5.70 -0.58
N PRO A 230 -23.92 4.72 -0.57
CA PRO A 230 -25.34 4.99 -0.75
C PRO A 230 -25.94 5.87 0.35
N LEU A 231 -25.29 6.03 1.50
CA LEU A 231 -25.73 6.93 2.55
C LEU A 231 -25.60 8.40 2.17
N TYR A 232 -24.72 8.72 1.21
CA TYR A 232 -24.45 10.10 0.79
C TYR A 232 -24.64 10.31 -0.71
N SER A 233 -24.81 9.25 -1.50
CA SER A 233 -25.11 9.29 -2.92
C SER A 233 -26.58 8.94 -3.23
N GLY A 234 -27.43 8.84 -2.23
CA GLY A 234 -28.84 8.50 -2.43
C GLY A 234 -29.55 9.51 -3.31
N GLU A 235 -30.50 9.03 -4.12
CA GLU A 235 -31.33 9.86 -5.02
C GLU A 235 -32.09 10.98 -4.29
N MET A 236 -32.02 11.05 -2.98
CA MET A 236 -32.75 11.98 -2.13
C MET A 236 -31.89 13.09 -1.50
N ALA A 237 -30.57 13.05 -1.66
CA ALA A 237 -29.68 14.11 -1.14
C ALA A 237 -28.46 14.27 -2.06
N PRO A 238 -28.02 15.51 -2.32
CA PRO A 238 -26.77 15.75 -3.02
C PRO A 238 -25.61 15.09 -2.26
N ASN A 239 -24.64 14.54 -3.00
CA ASN A 239 -23.44 14.02 -2.37
C ASN A 239 -22.64 15.17 -1.71
N TRP A 240 -21.70 14.84 -0.81
CA TRP A 240 -20.93 15.83 -0.07
C TRP A 240 -20.19 16.83 -0.97
N LYS A 241 -19.73 16.40 -2.13
CA LYS A 241 -19.06 17.25 -3.11
C LYS A 241 -20.02 18.26 -3.74
N GLU A 242 -21.22 17.82 -4.08
CA GLU A 242 -22.27 18.69 -4.63
C GLU A 242 -22.80 19.66 -3.57
N THR A 243 -23.01 19.21 -2.34
CA THR A 243 -23.41 20.08 -1.22
C THR A 243 -22.35 21.14 -0.95
N ARG A 244 -21.06 20.78 -0.96
CA ARG A 244 -19.95 21.70 -0.80
C ARG A 244 -19.87 22.69 -1.95
N MET A 245 -20.02 22.22 -3.18
CA MET A 245 -20.03 23.08 -4.36
C MET A 245 -21.25 24.02 -4.39
N GLN A 246 -22.43 23.54 -4.02
CA GLN A 246 -23.63 24.35 -3.90
C GLN A 246 -23.49 25.43 -2.81
N SER A 247 -22.99 25.09 -1.62
CA SER A 247 -22.78 26.07 -0.57
C SER A 247 -21.75 27.14 -0.97
N LEU A 248 -20.73 26.77 -1.72
CA LEU A 248 -19.75 27.72 -2.26
C LEU A 248 -20.36 28.62 -3.36
N SER A 249 -21.18 28.06 -4.25
CA SER A 249 -21.79 28.82 -5.38
C SER A 249 -22.92 29.73 -4.96
N THR A 250 -23.65 29.39 -3.90
CA THR A 250 -24.77 30.22 -3.38
C THR A 250 -24.34 31.30 -2.40
N GLY A 251 -23.04 31.45 -2.14
CA GLY A 251 -22.51 32.41 -1.19
C GLY A 251 -22.71 32.04 0.29
N TYR A 252 -23.46 30.98 0.56
CA TYR A 252 -23.59 30.44 1.90
C TYR A 252 -22.24 29.96 2.47
N GLY A 253 -21.37 29.42 1.60
CA GLY A 253 -20.03 29.01 1.97
C GLY A 253 -19.13 30.14 2.48
N LYS A 254 -19.36 31.39 2.04
CA LYS A 254 -18.57 32.52 2.52
C LYS A 254 -18.89 32.93 3.96
N GLY A 255 -20.17 32.91 4.34
CA GLY A 255 -20.58 33.19 5.73
C GLY A 255 -20.12 32.07 6.69
N PHE A 256 -20.08 30.88 6.21
CA PHE A 256 -19.71 29.68 7.01
C PHE A 256 -18.21 29.45 7.10
N ALA A 257 -17.46 29.79 6.06
CA ALA A 257 -16.00 29.77 6.10
C ALA A 257 -15.42 30.81 7.06
N GLU A 258 -16.12 31.93 7.21
CA GLU A 258 -15.69 33.02 8.10
C GLU A 258 -15.93 32.67 9.59
N TYR A 259 -16.90 31.84 9.88
CA TYR A 259 -17.24 31.39 11.25
C TYR A 259 -16.85 29.93 11.57
N GLY A 260 -16.26 29.22 10.64
CA GLY A 260 -15.78 27.83 10.86
C GLY A 260 -16.88 26.78 11.08
N GLU A 261 -18.17 27.15 10.96
CA GLU A 261 -19.26 26.38 11.56
C GLU A 261 -20.11 25.54 10.58
N PHE A 262 -19.88 25.59 9.28
CA PHE A 262 -20.85 25.03 8.33
C PHE A 262 -20.31 24.27 7.13
N LEU A 263 -19.15 23.70 7.27
CA LEU A 263 -18.84 22.55 6.44
C LEU A 263 -19.53 21.33 7.09
N PRO A 264 -20.07 20.40 6.27
CA PRO A 264 -20.80 19.24 6.82
C PRO A 264 -20.09 18.44 7.91
N GLY A 265 -18.78 18.55 8.04
CA GLY A 265 -18.01 17.96 9.15
C GLY A 265 -17.98 18.77 10.44
N SER A 266 -18.29 20.08 10.41
CA SER A 266 -18.22 20.91 11.60
C SER A 266 -19.52 20.91 12.43
N TYR A 267 -20.63 20.48 11.83
CA TYR A 267 -21.91 20.40 12.54
C TYR A 267 -21.93 19.35 13.66
N PHE A 268 -21.08 18.35 13.59
CA PHE A 268 -21.03 17.27 14.59
C PHE A 268 -19.97 17.49 15.67
N SER A 269 -19.17 18.54 15.60
CA SER A 269 -18.16 18.84 16.61
C SER A 269 -18.63 19.74 17.74
N MET A 270 -19.90 20.17 17.76
CA MET A 270 -20.45 21.06 18.79
C MET A 270 -21.37 20.39 19.81
N TYR A 271 -21.39 19.05 19.85
CA TYR A 271 -22.11 18.36 20.93
C TYR A 271 -21.32 17.19 21.47
#